data_ead527c1bbc0e70935e6b7a38db023b1
#
_entry.id   ead527c1bbc0e70935e6b7a38db023b1
#
_cell.length_a   1.000
_cell.length_b   1.000
_cell.length_c   1.000
_cell.angle_alpha   90.00
_cell.angle_beta   90.00
_cell.angle_gamma   90.00
#
_symmetry.space_group_name_H-M   'P 1'
#
loop_
_entity.id
_entity.type
_entity.pdbx_description
1 polymer ?
#
loop_
_entity_poly.entity_id
_entity_poly.type
_entity_poly.pdbx_seq_one_letter_code
_entity_poly.pdbx_strand_id
1 'polypeptide(L)'
;TGTIIREDYTVEANKHVITGVADDTNTAKVALVGVENKPGVAATVFKALAAKNVDVDMIVQSIRSVGEPKTDLIFTVAMDDVVLAREVLEELQKTVDIEAVNIDERMAKVSIIGAGMLGQPGVAAQMFDILSQEGINIEIISTSEISISCLVAEDRVKDAVRVIHNGLLLDQRG
;
A
#
# COMPACT_ATOMS: atom_id res chain seq x y z
N THR A 1 -5.20 -49.16 -2.57
CA THR A 1 -5.79 -48.58 -1.35
C THR A 1 -4.74 -47.75 -0.65
N GLY A 2 -4.68 -46.46 -0.96
CA GLY A 2 -3.81 -45.51 -0.27
C GLY A 2 -4.66 -44.65 0.66
N THR A 3 -4.33 -44.65 1.95
CA THR A 3 -4.94 -43.77 2.94
C THR A 3 -4.31 -42.39 2.77
N ILE A 4 -5.12 -41.40 2.36
CA ILE A 4 -4.71 -40.00 2.36
C ILE A 4 -4.97 -39.50 3.78
N ILE A 5 -3.92 -39.29 4.55
CA ILE A 5 -3.96 -38.52 5.81
C ILE A 5 -3.99 -37.05 5.40
N ARG A 6 -5.15 -36.40 5.49
CA ARG A 6 -5.23 -34.94 5.53
C ARG A 6 -5.00 -34.53 6.97
N GLU A 7 -3.81 -34.05 7.25
CA GLU A 7 -3.58 -33.27 8.46
C GLU A 7 -4.22 -31.89 8.22
N ASP A 8 -5.17 -31.53 9.10
CA ASP A 8 -5.73 -30.19 9.17
C ASP A 8 -4.67 -29.23 9.73
N TYR A 9 -3.82 -28.71 8.86
CA TYR A 9 -2.78 -27.72 9.20
C TYR A 9 -3.31 -26.28 9.32
N THR A 10 -4.62 -26.06 9.33
CA THR A 10 -5.19 -24.74 9.04
C THR A 10 -5.42 -23.83 10.26
N VAL A 11 -5.27 -24.27 11.49
CA VAL A 11 -5.60 -23.45 12.67
C VAL A 11 -4.39 -23.06 13.53
N GLU A 12 -3.34 -23.86 13.57
CA GLU A 12 -2.15 -23.53 14.40
C GLU A 12 -1.03 -22.77 13.67
N ALA A 13 -0.97 -22.82 12.34
CA ALA A 13 0.07 -22.17 11.56
C ALA A 13 -0.02 -20.62 11.58
N ASN A 14 -1.21 -20.06 11.79
CA ASN A 14 -1.41 -18.60 11.79
C ASN A 14 -0.95 -17.89 13.07
N LYS A 15 -0.71 -18.62 14.15
CA LYS A 15 -0.42 -18.03 15.48
C LYS A 15 0.99 -17.40 15.61
N HIS A 16 1.89 -17.60 14.65
CA HIS A 16 3.27 -17.11 14.74
C HIS A 16 3.74 -16.26 13.56
N VAL A 17 2.85 -15.94 12.61
CA VAL A 17 3.22 -15.24 11.39
C VAL A 17 3.36 -13.73 11.62
N ILE A 18 2.45 -13.13 12.40
CA ILE A 18 2.45 -11.68 12.63
C ILE A 18 3.22 -11.38 13.89
N THR A 19 4.29 -10.58 13.78
CA THR A 19 5.18 -10.19 14.88
C THR A 19 4.95 -8.78 15.37
N GLY A 20 4.29 -7.92 14.58
CA GLY A 20 4.02 -6.54 14.96
C GLY A 20 3.11 -5.77 14.02
N VAL A 21 2.68 -4.62 14.51
CA VAL A 21 2.00 -3.58 13.75
C VAL A 21 2.82 -2.31 13.84
N ALA A 22 3.04 -1.66 12.70
CA ALA A 22 3.76 -0.38 12.62
C ALA A 22 2.93 0.64 11.86
N ASP A 23 3.13 1.91 12.16
CA ASP A 23 2.57 3.03 11.42
C ASP A 23 3.66 4.00 10.96
N ASP A 24 3.35 4.73 9.90
CA ASP A 24 4.18 5.78 9.37
C ASP A 24 3.30 6.94 8.91
N THR A 25 3.43 8.07 9.59
CA THR A 25 2.71 9.32 9.28
C THR A 25 3.52 10.26 8.39
N ASN A 26 4.79 9.92 8.12
CA ASN A 26 5.63 10.66 7.16
C ASN A 26 5.34 10.21 5.71
N THR A 27 4.07 10.28 5.31
CA THR A 27 3.61 9.72 4.04
C THR A 27 2.59 10.62 3.38
N ALA A 28 2.79 10.93 2.10
CA ALA A 28 1.81 11.60 1.25
C ALA A 28 1.49 10.72 0.02
N LYS A 29 0.23 10.73 -0.40
CA LYS A 29 -0.23 10.06 -1.61
C LYS A 29 -0.13 10.99 -2.81
N VAL A 30 0.50 10.53 -3.88
CA VAL A 30 0.55 11.21 -5.17
C VAL A 30 -0.21 10.39 -6.19
N ALA A 31 -1.14 11.02 -6.91
CA ALA A 31 -1.89 10.40 -8.00
C ALA A 31 -1.68 11.19 -9.30
N LEU A 32 -1.03 10.56 -10.26
CA LEU A 32 -0.95 11.03 -11.64
C LEU A 32 -2.11 10.44 -12.42
N VAL A 33 -3.06 11.29 -12.76
CA VAL A 33 -4.31 10.90 -13.41
C VAL A 33 -4.16 11.03 -14.91
N GLY A 34 -4.61 10.01 -15.65
CA GLY A 34 -4.64 10.05 -17.10
C GLY A 34 -3.27 10.12 -17.76
N VAL A 35 -2.33 9.34 -17.26
CA VAL A 35 -0.98 9.20 -17.83
C VAL A 35 -1.04 8.26 -19.04
N GLU A 36 -0.28 8.55 -20.10
CA GLU A 36 -0.22 7.72 -21.29
C GLU A 36 0.28 6.30 -20.93
N ASN A 37 -0.50 5.27 -21.30
CA ASN A 37 -0.18 3.88 -21.01
C ASN A 37 0.71 3.29 -22.15
N LYS A 38 1.99 3.62 -22.11
CA LYS A 38 3.00 3.08 -23.03
C LYS A 38 4.31 2.76 -22.32
N PRO A 39 5.14 1.86 -22.89
CA PRO A 39 6.46 1.57 -22.36
C PRO A 39 7.30 2.84 -22.18
N GLY A 40 7.98 2.95 -21.03
CA GLY A 40 8.89 4.04 -20.72
C GLY A 40 8.31 5.22 -19.95
N VAL A 41 6.98 5.41 -19.90
CA VAL A 41 6.37 6.55 -19.20
C VAL A 41 6.61 6.45 -17.68
N ALA A 42 6.32 5.32 -17.07
CA ALA A 42 6.63 5.12 -15.65
C ALA A 42 8.13 5.31 -15.36
N ALA A 43 9.00 4.80 -16.23
CA ALA A 43 10.45 5.01 -16.09
C ALA A 43 10.82 6.49 -16.13
N THR A 44 10.20 7.28 -17.00
CA THR A 44 10.44 8.74 -17.09
C THR A 44 10.05 9.44 -15.81
N VAL A 45 8.86 9.14 -15.27
CA VAL A 45 8.36 9.72 -14.01
C VAL A 45 9.29 9.40 -12.85
N PHE A 46 9.57 8.11 -12.61
CA PHE A 46 10.36 7.72 -11.44
C PHE A 46 11.85 8.09 -11.56
N LYS A 47 12.42 8.14 -12.76
CA LYS A 47 13.78 8.67 -12.97
C LYS A 47 13.87 10.16 -12.63
N ALA A 48 12.88 10.95 -12.99
CA ALA A 48 12.85 12.38 -12.66
C ALA A 48 12.76 12.62 -11.15
N LEU A 49 11.92 11.85 -10.44
CA LEU A 49 11.83 11.89 -8.97
C LEU A 49 13.15 11.45 -8.33
N ALA A 50 13.71 10.33 -8.76
CA ALA A 50 14.98 9.80 -8.25
C ALA A 50 16.17 10.75 -8.49
N ALA A 51 16.20 11.47 -9.60
CA ALA A 51 17.23 12.47 -9.90
C ALA A 51 17.25 13.63 -8.90
N LYS A 52 16.16 13.83 -8.18
CA LYS A 52 16.02 14.81 -7.09
C LYS A 52 16.04 14.18 -5.70
N ASN A 53 16.42 12.90 -5.59
CA ASN A 53 16.42 12.12 -4.37
C ASN A 53 15.05 12.02 -3.68
N VAL A 54 13.96 12.11 -4.43
CA VAL A 54 12.61 11.81 -3.92
C VAL A 54 12.46 10.31 -3.89
N ASP A 55 12.29 9.76 -2.68
CA ASP A 55 12.05 8.34 -2.49
C ASP A 55 10.55 8.01 -2.64
N VAL A 56 10.28 6.88 -3.29
CA VAL A 56 8.92 6.40 -3.58
C VAL A 56 8.75 5.02 -2.99
N ASP A 57 7.69 4.83 -2.20
CA ASP A 57 7.45 3.57 -1.50
C ASP A 57 6.37 2.73 -2.20
N MET A 58 5.10 2.98 -1.93
CA MET A 58 4.00 2.21 -2.53
C MET A 58 3.74 2.69 -3.96
N ILE A 59 3.67 1.78 -4.93
CA ILE A 59 3.38 2.12 -6.33
C ILE A 59 2.24 1.25 -6.82
N VAL A 60 1.20 1.87 -7.36
CA VAL A 60 0.06 1.21 -7.99
C VAL A 60 -0.20 1.84 -9.34
N GLN A 61 -0.30 1.00 -10.37
CA GLN A 61 -0.76 1.42 -11.69
C GLN A 61 -2.16 0.84 -11.93
N SER A 62 -3.12 1.69 -12.23
CA SER A 62 -4.52 1.32 -12.46
C SER A 62 -4.88 1.49 -13.93
N ILE A 63 -5.34 0.43 -14.57
CA ILE A 63 -5.90 0.48 -15.92
C ILE A 63 -7.36 0.86 -15.81
N ARG A 64 -7.77 1.99 -16.42
CA ARG A 64 -9.16 2.50 -16.37
C ARG A 64 -10.13 1.59 -17.09
N SER A 65 -9.77 1.14 -18.30
CA SER A 65 -10.50 0.12 -19.04
C SER A 65 -9.60 -0.59 -20.05
N VAL A 66 -10.03 -1.79 -20.50
CA VAL A 66 -9.29 -2.56 -21.49
C VAL A 66 -9.29 -1.80 -22.81
N GLY A 67 -8.09 -1.49 -23.33
CA GLY A 67 -7.88 -0.78 -24.59
C GLY A 67 -7.82 0.74 -24.47
N GLU A 68 -8.01 1.32 -23.28
CA GLU A 68 -7.74 2.74 -23.08
C GLU A 68 -6.25 3.06 -23.13
N PRO A 69 -5.84 4.13 -23.85
CA PRO A 69 -4.45 4.54 -23.95
C PRO A 69 -3.92 5.22 -22.68
N LYS A 70 -4.75 5.38 -21.64
CA LYS A 70 -4.42 6.09 -20.42
C LYS A 70 -4.59 5.22 -19.17
N THR A 71 -3.75 5.48 -18.19
CA THR A 71 -3.70 4.82 -16.89
C THR A 71 -3.55 5.85 -15.78
N ASP A 72 -3.85 5.46 -14.54
CA ASP A 72 -3.49 6.26 -13.38
C ASP A 72 -2.28 5.62 -12.69
N LEU A 73 -1.33 6.45 -12.29
CA LEU A 73 -0.14 6.04 -11.58
C LEU A 73 -0.17 6.66 -10.17
N ILE A 74 -0.33 5.82 -9.17
CA ILE A 74 -0.49 6.25 -7.77
C ILE A 74 0.71 5.74 -6.98
N PHE A 75 1.31 6.61 -6.19
CA PHE A 75 2.45 6.25 -5.34
C PHE A 75 2.51 7.10 -4.07
N THR A 76 3.35 6.72 -3.14
CA THR A 76 3.60 7.49 -1.92
C THR A 76 5.01 8.04 -1.90
N VAL A 77 5.15 9.22 -1.29
CA VAL A 77 6.42 9.89 -1.00
C VAL A 77 6.45 10.29 0.46
N ALA A 78 7.64 10.55 1.00
CA ALA A 78 7.76 11.15 2.34
C ALA A 78 7.17 12.56 2.35
N MET A 79 6.58 12.98 3.47
CA MET A 79 6.05 14.34 3.64
C MET A 79 7.12 15.42 3.39
N ASP A 80 8.36 15.15 3.82
CA ASP A 80 9.49 16.06 3.63
C ASP A 80 9.83 16.27 2.14
N ASP A 81 9.48 15.33 1.28
CA ASP A 81 9.75 15.36 -0.17
C ASP A 81 8.59 15.95 -1.00
N VAL A 82 7.43 16.24 -0.39
CA VAL A 82 6.21 16.67 -1.12
C VAL A 82 6.44 17.88 -1.98
N VAL A 83 7.14 18.91 -1.46
CA VAL A 83 7.41 20.14 -2.20
C VAL A 83 8.25 19.85 -3.44
N LEU A 84 9.31 19.06 -3.26
CA LEU A 84 10.23 18.69 -4.33
C LEU A 84 9.55 17.79 -5.37
N ALA A 85 8.74 16.82 -4.90
CA ALA A 85 7.94 15.96 -5.78
C ALA A 85 6.98 16.78 -6.64
N ARG A 86 6.30 17.77 -6.05
CA ARG A 86 5.40 18.68 -6.76
C ARG A 86 6.11 19.42 -7.88
N GLU A 87 7.27 20.03 -7.59
CA GLU A 87 8.07 20.75 -8.58
C GLU A 87 8.49 19.85 -9.75
N VAL A 88 8.95 18.63 -9.45
CA VAL A 88 9.32 17.64 -10.47
C VAL A 88 8.13 17.28 -11.36
N LEU A 89 6.99 17.04 -10.77
CA LEU A 89 5.78 16.61 -11.49
C LEU A 89 5.18 17.73 -12.34
N GLU A 90 5.21 18.98 -11.86
CA GLU A 90 4.81 20.15 -12.64
C GLU A 90 5.72 20.35 -13.88
N GLU A 91 7.01 20.10 -13.75
CA GLU A 91 7.93 20.15 -14.88
C GLU A 91 7.66 19.00 -15.87
N LEU A 92 7.39 17.79 -15.36
CA LEU A 92 7.05 16.62 -16.19
C LEU A 92 5.77 16.81 -16.99
N GLN A 93 4.75 17.50 -16.46
CA GLN A 93 3.52 17.79 -17.19
C GLN A 93 3.74 18.59 -18.48
N LYS A 94 4.86 19.24 -18.65
CA LYS A 94 5.20 19.96 -19.88
C LYS A 94 5.65 19.04 -21.02
N THR A 95 6.08 17.83 -20.69
CA THR A 95 6.68 16.88 -21.65
C THR A 95 6.00 15.51 -21.67
N VAL A 96 5.33 15.15 -20.59
CA VAL A 96 4.56 13.90 -20.44
C VAL A 96 3.07 14.26 -20.36
N ASP A 97 2.24 13.57 -21.14
CA ASP A 97 0.80 13.74 -21.09
C ASP A 97 0.25 13.20 -19.78
N ILE A 98 -0.05 14.10 -18.85
CA ILE A 98 -0.62 13.84 -17.51
C ILE A 98 -1.82 14.77 -17.36
N GLU A 99 -3.03 14.24 -17.24
CA GLU A 99 -4.25 15.04 -17.13
C GLU A 99 -4.31 15.84 -15.83
N ALA A 100 -3.95 15.22 -14.71
CA ALA A 100 -3.92 15.88 -13.42
C ALA A 100 -2.88 15.27 -12.48
N VAL A 101 -2.34 16.09 -11.59
CA VAL A 101 -1.50 15.68 -10.46
C VAL A 101 -2.23 16.04 -9.17
N ASN A 102 -2.57 15.04 -8.37
CA ASN A 102 -3.21 15.21 -7.06
C ASN A 102 -2.26 14.72 -5.98
N ILE A 103 -2.04 15.54 -4.94
CA ILE A 103 -1.25 15.17 -3.78
C ILE A 103 -2.12 15.30 -2.54
N ASP A 104 -2.22 14.23 -1.77
CA ASP A 104 -2.92 14.20 -0.47
C ASP A 104 -1.90 13.96 0.64
N GLU A 105 -1.73 14.98 1.47
CA GLU A 105 -0.78 15.01 2.58
C GLU A 105 -1.39 14.49 3.89
N ARG A 106 -2.67 14.13 3.90
CA ARG A 106 -3.40 13.64 5.06
C ARG A 106 -3.53 12.11 5.07
N MET A 107 -2.44 11.45 4.75
CA MET A 107 -2.35 10.00 4.66
C MET A 107 -1.36 9.45 5.68
N ALA A 108 -1.58 8.21 6.09
CA ALA A 108 -0.65 7.45 6.90
C ALA A 108 -0.64 5.99 6.45
N LYS A 109 0.51 5.35 6.58
CA LYS A 109 0.67 3.93 6.28
C LYS A 109 0.59 3.13 7.56
N VAL A 110 -0.26 2.10 7.61
CA VAL A 110 -0.28 1.08 8.66
C VAL A 110 0.12 -0.26 8.08
N SER A 111 1.00 -0.97 8.77
CA SER A 111 1.56 -2.24 8.29
C SER A 111 1.50 -3.30 9.36
N ILE A 112 1.10 -4.51 8.98
CA ILE A 112 1.38 -5.72 9.75
C ILE A 112 2.70 -6.31 9.25
N ILE A 113 3.51 -6.77 10.19
CA ILE A 113 4.84 -7.30 9.92
C ILE A 113 4.93 -8.71 10.48
N GLY A 114 5.53 -9.62 9.72
CA GLY A 114 5.73 -11.00 10.15
C GLY A 114 6.51 -11.81 9.12
N ALA A 115 7.08 -12.93 9.56
CA ALA A 115 7.78 -13.85 8.69
C ALA A 115 6.81 -14.89 8.09
N GLY A 116 6.91 -15.13 6.78
CA GLY A 116 6.14 -16.19 6.11
C GLY A 116 4.68 -15.84 5.86
N MET A 117 4.32 -14.56 5.75
CA MET A 117 2.96 -14.15 5.36
C MET A 117 2.63 -14.53 3.91
N LEU A 118 3.64 -14.65 3.06
CA LEU A 118 3.48 -15.19 1.72
C LEU A 118 3.02 -16.67 1.80
N GLY A 119 1.89 -16.98 1.16
CA GLY A 119 1.32 -18.32 1.23
C GLY A 119 0.44 -18.59 2.47
N GLN A 120 0.18 -17.59 3.30
CA GLN A 120 -0.80 -17.65 4.39
C GLN A 120 -2.12 -16.99 3.95
N PRO A 121 -3.03 -17.74 3.33
CA PRO A 121 -4.31 -17.18 2.91
C PRO A 121 -5.11 -16.74 4.15
N GLY A 122 -5.71 -15.56 4.05
CA GLY A 122 -6.59 -15.04 5.10
C GLY A 122 -5.99 -13.94 5.97
N VAL A 123 -4.67 -13.79 6.09
CA VAL A 123 -4.06 -12.71 6.89
C VAL A 123 -4.48 -11.33 6.38
N ALA A 124 -4.39 -11.11 5.07
CA ALA A 124 -4.85 -9.86 4.47
C ALA A 124 -6.36 -9.64 4.68
N ALA A 125 -7.16 -10.70 4.50
CA ALA A 125 -8.61 -10.63 4.69
C ALA A 125 -8.97 -10.25 6.13
N GLN A 126 -8.29 -10.82 7.12
CA GLN A 126 -8.49 -10.47 8.54
C GLN A 126 -8.13 -9.00 8.81
N MET A 127 -7.01 -8.50 8.29
CA MET A 127 -6.62 -7.10 8.44
C MET A 127 -7.68 -6.16 7.84
N PHE A 128 -8.16 -6.48 6.63
CA PHE A 128 -9.16 -5.64 5.95
C PHE A 128 -10.51 -5.69 6.65
N ASP A 129 -10.92 -6.86 7.17
CA ASP A 129 -12.16 -7.01 7.94
C ASP A 129 -12.12 -6.17 9.22
N ILE A 130 -11.03 -6.23 9.97
CA ILE A 130 -10.82 -5.43 11.19
C ILE A 130 -10.92 -3.93 10.88
N LEU A 131 -10.25 -3.44 9.82
CA LEU A 131 -10.32 -2.05 9.41
C LEU A 131 -11.74 -1.65 8.97
N SER A 132 -12.43 -2.52 8.25
CA SER A 132 -13.80 -2.31 7.79
C SER A 132 -14.79 -2.20 8.96
N GLN A 133 -14.68 -3.05 9.97
CA GLN A 133 -15.53 -3.02 11.16
C GLN A 133 -15.38 -1.72 11.95
N GLU A 134 -14.20 -1.11 11.93
CA GLU A 134 -13.93 0.20 12.54
C GLU A 134 -14.32 1.37 11.61
N GLY A 135 -14.80 1.10 10.40
CA GLY A 135 -15.14 2.13 9.41
C GLY A 135 -13.92 2.88 8.88
N ILE A 136 -12.76 2.22 8.79
CA ILE A 136 -11.53 2.80 8.26
C ILE A 136 -11.41 2.42 6.79
N ASN A 137 -11.43 3.43 5.91
CA ASN A 137 -11.23 3.22 4.48
C ASN A 137 -9.76 2.98 4.13
N ILE A 138 -9.52 2.12 3.15
CA ILE A 138 -8.20 1.79 2.62
C ILE A 138 -8.04 2.42 1.24
N GLU A 139 -7.02 3.25 1.06
CA GLU A 139 -6.73 3.96 -0.19
C GLU A 139 -5.79 3.16 -1.11
N ILE A 140 -4.76 2.54 -0.53
CA ILE A 140 -3.77 1.73 -1.24
C ILE A 140 -3.44 0.50 -0.41
N ILE A 141 -3.21 -0.62 -1.08
CA ILE A 141 -2.72 -1.86 -0.46
C ILE A 141 -1.40 -2.24 -1.12
N SER A 142 -0.42 -2.61 -0.32
CA SER A 142 0.83 -3.19 -0.78
C SER A 142 1.18 -4.41 0.06
N THR A 143 1.68 -5.45 -0.58
CA THR A 143 2.06 -6.70 0.07
C THR A 143 3.47 -7.10 -0.30
N SER A 144 4.19 -7.66 0.66
CA SER A 144 5.50 -8.29 0.48
C SER A 144 5.54 -9.64 1.20
N GLU A 145 6.68 -10.31 1.18
CA GLU A 145 6.86 -11.58 1.90
C GLU A 145 6.74 -11.44 3.41
N ILE A 146 7.01 -10.24 3.95
CA ILE A 146 7.11 -9.97 5.39
C ILE A 146 6.15 -8.88 5.88
N SER A 147 5.36 -8.27 5.01
CA SER A 147 4.44 -7.19 5.39
C SER A 147 3.22 -7.08 4.51
N ILE A 148 2.12 -6.62 5.10
CA ILE A 148 0.94 -6.11 4.39
C ILE A 148 0.75 -4.69 4.89
N SER A 149 0.72 -3.73 3.96
CA SER A 149 0.61 -2.31 4.26
C SER A 149 -0.66 -1.73 3.64
N CYS A 150 -1.35 -0.90 4.40
CA CYS A 150 -2.51 -0.14 3.94
C CYS A 150 -2.25 1.35 4.12
N LEU A 151 -2.61 2.15 3.12
CA LEU A 151 -2.68 3.59 3.25
C LEU A 151 -4.09 3.97 3.71
N VAL A 152 -4.16 4.72 4.79
CA VAL A 152 -5.41 5.16 5.44
C VAL A 152 -5.35 6.67 5.70
N ALA A 153 -6.47 7.28 6.04
CA ALA A 153 -6.48 8.68 6.48
C ALA A 153 -5.63 8.85 7.75
N GLU A 154 -4.84 9.90 7.82
CA GLU A 154 -3.90 10.16 8.92
C GLU A 154 -4.61 10.23 10.29
N ASP A 155 -5.79 10.87 10.35
CA ASP A 155 -6.58 10.99 11.57
C ASP A 155 -7.13 9.66 12.09
N ARG A 156 -7.10 8.60 11.27
CA ARG A 156 -7.56 7.25 11.63
C ARG A 156 -6.43 6.25 11.91
N VAL A 157 -5.16 6.65 11.73
CA VAL A 157 -4.02 5.71 11.85
C VAL A 157 -3.89 5.12 13.25
N LYS A 158 -4.12 5.90 14.31
CA LYS A 158 -4.04 5.41 15.71
C LYS A 158 -5.12 4.37 16.00
N ASP A 159 -6.33 4.59 15.50
CA ASP A 159 -7.41 3.61 15.60
C ASP A 159 -7.06 2.35 14.81
N ALA A 160 -6.55 2.50 13.58
CA ALA A 160 -6.12 1.39 12.76
C ALA A 160 -5.08 0.51 13.47
N VAL A 161 -4.02 1.11 14.01
CA VAL A 161 -2.99 0.38 14.78
C VAL A 161 -3.60 -0.35 15.97
N ARG A 162 -4.44 0.32 16.74
CA ARG A 162 -5.10 -0.26 17.93
C ARG A 162 -5.96 -1.46 17.58
N VAL A 163 -6.84 -1.35 16.57
CA VAL A 163 -7.76 -2.45 16.25
C VAL A 163 -7.06 -3.62 15.56
N ILE A 164 -6.06 -3.36 14.72
CA ILE A 164 -5.23 -4.41 14.11
C ILE A 164 -4.43 -5.15 15.19
N HIS A 165 -3.80 -4.42 16.11
CA HIS A 165 -3.03 -5.02 17.21
C HIS A 165 -3.93 -5.91 18.06
N ASN A 166 -5.11 -5.43 18.44
CA ASN A 166 -6.07 -6.18 19.25
C ASN A 166 -6.58 -7.43 18.52
N GLY A 167 -6.98 -7.29 17.25
CA GLY A 167 -7.58 -8.39 16.49
C GLY A 167 -6.57 -9.43 15.99
N LEU A 168 -5.32 -9.06 15.76
CA LEU A 168 -4.32 -9.99 15.19
C LEU A 168 -3.24 -10.45 16.17
N LEU A 169 -2.94 -9.68 17.21
CA LEU A 169 -1.86 -10.00 18.14
C LEU A 169 -2.33 -10.40 19.54
N LEU A 170 -3.44 -9.83 20.05
CA LEU A 170 -3.96 -10.19 21.37
C LEU A 170 -4.78 -11.47 21.36
N ASP A 171 -5.53 -11.75 20.29
CA ASP A 171 -6.26 -13.01 20.13
C ASP A 171 -5.35 -14.24 20.05
N GLN A 172 -4.03 -14.04 19.87
CA GLN A 172 -3.03 -15.12 19.90
C GLN A 172 -2.60 -15.53 21.31
N ARG A 173 -3.07 -14.85 22.37
CA ARG A 173 -2.70 -15.13 23.78
C ARG A 173 -3.79 -15.83 24.59
N GLY A 174 -4.88 -16.24 23.92
CA GLY A 174 -5.98 -16.99 24.50
C GLY A 174 -5.81 -18.51 24.39
#